data_249a038765e46cbf28d09a79c2d3c4c0
#
_entry.id   249a038765e46cbf28d09a79c2d3c4c0
#
_cell.length_a   1.000
_cell.length_b   1.000
_cell.length_c   1.000
_cell.angle_alpha   90.00
_cell.angle_beta   90.00
_cell.angle_gamma   90.00
#
_symmetry.space_group_name_H-M   'P 1'
#
loop_
_entity.id
_entity.type
_entity.pdbx_description
1 polymer ?
#
loop_
_entity_poly.entity_id
_entity_poly.type
_entity_poly.pdbx_seq_one_letter_code
_entity_poly.pdbx_strand_id
1 'polypeptide(L)'
;MTDFSKVLEQAKNMQNKMKETQESIKKIEVEGVAGGGSIKIYLNGDGELIKLHMAPEIMKESKEILEDLIIAAHGDAKKKIKIRTSEELSKITGGIPLPPGFKWPF
;
A
#
# COMPACT_ATOMS: atom_id res chain seq x y z
N MET A 1 11.14 -2.06 -40.46
CA MET A 1 10.93 -3.32 -39.77
C MET A 1 11.78 -3.49 -38.55
N THR A 2 12.85 -2.74 -38.47
CA THR A 2 13.68 -2.70 -37.27
C THR A 2 12.93 -2.22 -36.04
N ASP A 3 11.87 -1.46 -36.23
CA ASP A 3 11.09 -0.87 -35.13
C ASP A 3 10.26 -1.89 -34.35
N PHE A 4 9.89 -2.99 -35.00
CA PHE A 4 9.09 -4.03 -34.35
C PHE A 4 9.89 -4.74 -33.25
N SER A 5 11.16 -5.02 -33.51
CA SER A 5 12.04 -5.63 -32.51
C SER A 5 12.24 -4.71 -31.30
N LYS A 6 12.37 -3.40 -31.55
CA LYS A 6 12.49 -2.42 -30.48
C LYS A 6 11.24 -2.33 -29.65
N VAL A 7 10.06 -2.39 -30.29
CA VAL A 7 8.76 -2.38 -29.58
C VAL A 7 8.66 -3.59 -28.67
N LEU A 8 9.03 -4.78 -29.16
CA LEU A 8 9.00 -6.00 -28.35
C LEU A 8 9.96 -5.91 -27.17
N GLU A 9 11.15 -5.37 -27.39
CA GLU A 9 12.15 -5.18 -26.35
C GLU A 9 11.64 -4.22 -25.27
N GLN A 10 11.03 -3.11 -25.68
CA GLN A 10 10.43 -2.14 -24.76
C GLN A 10 9.30 -2.77 -23.96
N ALA A 11 8.47 -3.60 -24.60
CA ALA A 11 7.39 -4.30 -23.92
C ALA A 11 7.93 -5.26 -22.86
N LYS A 12 8.99 -5.99 -23.16
CA LYS A 12 9.64 -6.88 -22.19
C LYS A 12 10.22 -6.11 -21.03
N ASN A 13 10.88 -4.99 -21.32
CA ASN A 13 11.46 -4.14 -20.27
C ASN A 13 10.38 -3.58 -19.36
N MET A 14 9.25 -3.17 -19.93
CA MET A 14 8.11 -2.67 -19.17
C MET A 14 7.53 -3.76 -18.27
N GLN A 15 7.38 -4.98 -18.81
CA GLN A 15 6.90 -6.12 -18.02
C GLN A 15 7.82 -6.41 -16.85
N ASN A 16 9.13 -6.38 -17.09
CA ASN A 16 10.11 -6.63 -16.04
C ASN A 16 10.05 -5.56 -14.95
N LYS A 17 9.93 -4.30 -15.35
CA LYS A 17 9.80 -3.19 -14.39
C LYS A 17 8.52 -3.30 -13.57
N MET A 18 7.41 -3.67 -14.21
CA MET A 18 6.15 -3.86 -13.51
C MET A 18 6.25 -4.99 -12.50
N LYS A 19 6.89 -6.10 -12.88
CA LYS A 19 7.10 -7.23 -12.00
C LYS A 19 7.96 -6.86 -10.79
N GLU A 20 9.06 -6.16 -11.04
CA GLU A 20 9.93 -5.66 -9.97
C GLU A 20 9.18 -4.72 -9.03
N THR A 21 8.35 -3.85 -9.60
CA THR A 21 7.56 -2.91 -8.82
C THR A 21 6.51 -3.62 -7.99
N GLN A 22 5.85 -4.64 -8.54
CA GLN A 22 4.91 -5.46 -7.77
C GLN A 22 5.59 -6.13 -6.58
N GLU A 23 6.79 -6.67 -6.79
CA GLU A 23 7.57 -7.28 -5.72
C GLU A 23 7.98 -6.24 -4.66
N SER A 24 8.36 -5.05 -5.10
CA SER A 24 8.68 -3.94 -4.18
C SER A 24 7.46 -3.51 -3.37
N ILE A 25 6.30 -3.44 -4.02
CA ILE A 25 5.04 -3.07 -3.35
C ILE A 25 4.68 -4.09 -2.28
N LYS A 26 4.84 -5.38 -2.55
CA LYS A 26 4.56 -6.43 -1.57
C LYS A 26 5.41 -6.31 -0.31
N LYS A 27 6.59 -5.74 -0.43
CA LYS A 27 7.51 -5.54 0.71
C LYS A 27 7.23 -4.28 1.51
N ILE A 28 6.37 -3.40 0.99
CA ILE A 28 5.99 -2.19 1.72
C ILE A 28 5.17 -2.58 2.95
N GLU A 29 5.45 -1.92 4.05
CA GLU A 29 4.73 -2.10 5.30
C GLU A 29 4.47 -0.73 5.90
N VAL A 30 3.24 -0.48 6.33
CA VAL A 30 2.87 0.77 6.97
C VAL A 30 2.22 0.50 8.30
N GLU A 31 2.33 1.47 9.21
CA GLU A 31 1.72 1.44 10.53
C GLU A 31 0.59 2.46 10.59
N GLY A 32 -0.61 1.97 10.87
CA GLY A 32 -1.75 2.83 11.19
C GLY A 32 -1.94 2.86 12.69
N VAL A 33 -2.28 4.01 13.24
CA VAL A 33 -2.42 4.20 14.68
C VAL A 33 -3.74 4.86 15.03
N ALA A 34 -4.24 4.55 16.23
CA ALA A 34 -5.40 5.19 16.82
C ALA A 34 -5.27 5.18 18.34
N GLY A 35 -6.04 6.05 19.00
CA GLY A 35 -6.03 6.14 20.46
C GLY A 35 -4.68 6.52 21.03
N GLY A 36 -3.97 7.46 20.39
CA GLY A 36 -2.66 7.89 20.88
C GLY A 36 -1.58 6.82 20.78
N GLY A 37 -1.73 5.85 19.87
CA GLY A 37 -0.80 4.75 19.70
C GLY A 37 -1.16 3.51 20.48
N SER A 38 -2.29 3.51 21.19
CA SER A 38 -2.75 2.34 21.94
C SER A 38 -3.20 1.19 21.04
N ILE A 39 -3.59 1.50 19.80
CA ILE A 39 -3.86 0.49 18.79
C ILE A 39 -3.02 0.80 17.57
N LYS A 40 -2.32 -0.22 17.08
CA LYS A 40 -1.47 -0.13 15.90
C LYS A 40 -1.82 -1.28 14.95
N ILE A 41 -2.01 -0.95 13.68
CA ILE A 41 -2.29 -1.91 12.64
C ILE A 41 -1.21 -1.80 11.58
N TYR A 42 -0.70 -2.94 11.13
CA TYR A 42 0.34 -2.99 10.09
C TYR A 42 -0.25 -3.64 8.86
N LEU A 43 -0.18 -2.93 7.73
CA LEU A 43 -0.63 -3.43 6.43
C LEU A 43 0.57 -3.55 5.50
N ASN A 44 0.56 -4.58 4.65
CA ASN A 44 1.55 -4.69 3.57
C ASN A 44 1.05 -3.96 2.32
N GLY A 45 1.86 -3.99 1.27
CA GLY A 45 1.54 -3.31 0.02
C GLY A 45 0.29 -3.84 -0.69
N ASP A 46 -0.10 -5.08 -0.40
CA ASP A 46 -1.34 -5.66 -0.93
C ASP A 46 -2.55 -5.27 -0.11
N GLY A 47 -2.34 -4.51 0.98
CA GLY A 47 -3.42 -4.09 1.86
C GLY A 47 -3.84 -5.14 2.88
N GLU A 48 -3.04 -6.20 3.03
CA GLU A 48 -3.32 -7.25 4.00
C GLU A 48 -2.92 -6.81 5.39
N LEU A 49 -3.73 -7.17 6.37
CA LEU A 49 -3.42 -6.96 7.79
C LEU A 49 -2.43 -8.01 8.24
N ILE A 50 -1.19 -7.59 8.51
CA ILE A 50 -0.13 -8.51 8.89
C ILE A 50 0.16 -8.51 10.38
N LYS A 51 -0.26 -7.47 11.09
CA LYS A 51 -0.03 -7.39 12.53
C LYS A 51 -1.00 -6.42 13.16
N LEU A 52 -1.46 -6.75 14.35
CA LEU A 52 -2.29 -5.91 15.18
C LEU A 52 -1.68 -5.85 16.57
N HIS A 53 -1.44 -4.63 17.06
CA HIS A 53 -0.94 -4.42 18.42
C HIS A 53 -1.97 -3.61 19.21
N MET A 54 -2.29 -4.08 20.41
CA MET A 54 -3.15 -3.36 21.34
C MET A 54 -2.41 -3.23 22.66
N ALA A 55 -2.29 -2.00 23.15
CA ALA A 55 -1.66 -1.76 24.46
C ALA A 55 -2.49 -2.40 25.56
N PRO A 56 -1.86 -2.93 26.62
CA PRO A 56 -2.61 -3.58 27.71
C PRO A 56 -3.68 -2.69 28.34
N GLU A 57 -3.44 -1.40 28.44
CA GLU A 57 -4.34 -0.43 29.05
C GLU A 57 -5.67 -0.32 28.31
N ILE A 58 -5.65 -0.50 26.97
CA ILE A 58 -6.86 -0.34 26.15
C ILE A 58 -7.83 -1.52 26.37
N MET A 59 -7.35 -2.63 26.91
CA MET A 59 -8.19 -3.82 27.12
C MET A 59 -9.26 -3.59 28.19
N LYS A 60 -9.15 -2.50 28.94
CA LYS A 60 -10.14 -2.10 29.95
C LYS A 60 -11.32 -1.35 29.33
N GLU A 61 -11.18 -0.91 28.09
CA GLU A 61 -12.23 -0.15 27.41
C GLU A 61 -13.37 -1.06 26.97
N SER A 62 -14.51 -0.46 26.67
CA SER A 62 -15.67 -1.20 26.17
C SER A 62 -15.37 -1.79 24.79
N LYS A 63 -16.12 -2.82 24.45
CA LYS A 63 -16.04 -3.47 23.14
C LYS A 63 -16.25 -2.46 22.02
N GLU A 64 -17.22 -1.56 22.16
CA GLU A 64 -17.54 -0.55 21.15
C GLU A 64 -16.37 0.41 20.93
N ILE A 65 -15.70 0.81 21.98
CA ILE A 65 -14.53 1.69 21.87
C ILE A 65 -13.38 0.95 21.16
N LEU A 66 -13.14 -0.31 21.53
CA LEU A 66 -12.11 -1.12 20.88
C LEU A 66 -12.38 -1.28 19.38
N GLU A 67 -13.62 -1.58 19.03
CA GLU A 67 -14.02 -1.73 17.63
C GLU A 67 -13.77 -0.44 16.85
N ASP A 68 -14.19 0.69 17.39
CA ASP A 68 -14.02 1.99 16.75
C ASP A 68 -12.55 2.36 16.56
N LEU A 69 -11.72 2.07 17.57
CA LEU A 69 -10.30 2.35 17.49
C LEU A 69 -9.58 1.46 16.46
N ILE A 70 -9.98 0.20 16.36
CA ILE A 70 -9.43 -0.71 15.36
C ILE A 70 -9.78 -0.22 13.96
N ILE A 71 -11.04 0.19 13.75
CA ILE A 71 -11.47 0.74 12.46
C ILE A 71 -10.68 2.00 12.13
N ALA A 72 -10.49 2.89 13.10
CA ALA A 72 -9.74 4.12 12.89
C ALA A 72 -8.27 3.85 12.54
N ALA A 73 -7.63 2.91 13.25
CA ALA A 73 -6.25 2.54 12.98
C ALA A 73 -6.10 1.91 11.59
N HIS A 74 -7.06 1.08 11.20
CA HIS A 74 -7.07 0.49 9.87
C HIS A 74 -7.22 1.58 8.79
N GLY A 75 -8.12 2.54 9.01
CA GLY A 75 -8.30 3.66 8.08
C GLY A 75 -7.03 4.48 7.92
N ASP A 76 -6.31 4.72 9.01
CA ASP A 76 -5.04 5.44 8.99
C ASP A 76 -3.98 4.66 8.20
N ALA A 77 -3.87 3.35 8.44
CA ALA A 77 -2.94 2.48 7.71
C ALA A 77 -3.29 2.45 6.21
N LYS A 78 -4.58 2.39 5.89
CA LYS A 78 -5.06 2.35 4.51
C LYS A 78 -4.67 3.61 3.74
N LYS A 79 -4.77 4.78 4.36
CA LYS A 79 -4.33 6.03 3.77
C LYS A 79 -2.83 6.01 3.48
N LYS A 80 -2.06 5.54 4.45
CA LYS A 80 -0.59 5.48 4.33
C LYS A 80 -0.16 4.52 3.24
N ILE A 81 -0.80 3.35 3.14
CA ILE A 81 -0.43 2.37 2.12
C ILE A 81 -0.76 2.87 0.71
N LYS A 82 -1.86 3.60 0.55
CA LYS A 82 -2.21 4.19 -0.74
C LYS A 82 -1.15 5.19 -1.20
N ILE A 83 -0.67 6.02 -0.29
CA ILE A 83 0.39 7.00 -0.59
C ILE A 83 1.68 6.28 -0.98
N ARG A 84 2.08 5.29 -0.18
CA ARG A 84 3.32 4.55 -0.42
C ARG A 84 3.29 3.77 -1.74
N THR A 85 2.18 3.10 -2.03
CA THR A 85 2.07 2.35 -3.29
C THR A 85 2.02 3.30 -4.48
N SER A 86 1.37 4.43 -4.34
CA SER A 86 1.33 5.46 -5.38
C SER A 86 2.73 5.99 -5.71
N GLU A 87 3.54 6.23 -4.68
CA GLU A 87 4.92 6.67 -4.85
C GLU A 87 5.75 5.62 -5.60
N GLU A 88 5.60 4.34 -5.25
CA GLU A 88 6.31 3.27 -5.94
C GLU A 88 5.89 3.15 -7.41
N LEU A 89 4.59 3.28 -7.68
CA LEU A 89 4.06 3.20 -9.04
C LEU A 89 4.49 4.39 -9.89
N SER A 90 4.64 5.58 -9.30
CA SER A 90 5.09 6.75 -10.03
C SER A 90 6.53 6.61 -10.54
N LYS A 91 7.32 5.74 -9.94
CA LYS A 91 8.67 5.45 -10.42
C LYS A 91 8.66 4.75 -11.77
N ILE A 92 7.65 3.94 -12.06
CA ILE A 92 7.49 3.28 -13.37
C ILE A 92 7.16 4.32 -14.43
N THR A 93 6.27 5.25 -14.11
CA THR A 93 5.79 6.26 -15.07
C THR A 93 6.79 7.39 -15.27
N GLY A 94 7.89 7.39 -14.53
CA GLY A 94 8.88 8.47 -14.61
C GLY A 94 8.35 9.81 -14.15
N GLY A 95 7.36 9.80 -13.25
CA GLY A 95 6.75 11.02 -12.76
C GLY A 95 5.62 11.56 -13.63
N ILE A 96 5.22 10.83 -14.68
CA ILE A 96 4.10 11.24 -15.53
C ILE A 96 2.81 11.11 -14.71
N PRO A 97 2.00 12.18 -14.60
CA PRO A 97 0.75 12.09 -13.84
C PRO A 97 -0.23 11.12 -14.49
N LEU A 98 -0.85 10.31 -13.65
CA LEU A 98 -1.89 9.39 -14.12
C LEU A 98 -3.23 10.12 -14.23
N PRO A 99 -4.08 9.74 -15.20
CA PRO A 99 -5.38 10.38 -15.33
C PRO A 99 -6.26 10.10 -14.10
N PRO A 100 -7.15 11.05 -13.75
CA PRO A 100 -8.07 10.82 -12.63
C PRO A 100 -8.88 9.54 -12.83
N GLY A 101 -9.05 8.78 -11.76
CA GLY A 101 -9.79 7.53 -11.83
C GLY A 101 -9.01 6.34 -12.35
N PHE A 102 -7.75 6.54 -12.70
CA PHE A 102 -6.89 5.44 -13.16
C PHE A 102 -6.69 4.42 -12.02
N LYS A 103 -6.86 3.16 -12.35
CA LYS A 103 -6.62 2.05 -11.41
C LYS A 103 -5.59 1.12 -12.00
N TRP A 104 -4.64 0.73 -11.16
CA TRP A 104 -3.64 -0.25 -11.56
C TRP A 104 -4.26 -1.66 -11.58
N PRO A 105 -3.83 -2.53 -12.49
CA PRO A 105 -4.41 -3.87 -12.63
C PRO A 105 -3.98 -4.85 -11.52
N PHE A 106 -3.29 -4.35 -10.51
CA PHE A 106 -2.83 -5.21 -9.40
C PHE A 106 -2.99 -4.56 -8.04
#